data_70ea88bf02dff88375647bc57ebdc7ff
#
_entry.id   70ea88bf02dff88375647bc57ebdc7ff
#
_cell.length_a   1.000
_cell.length_b   1.000
_cell.length_c   1.000
_cell.angle_alpha   90.00
_cell.angle_beta   90.00
_cell.angle_gamma   90.00
#
_symmetry.space_group_name_H-M   'P 1'
#
loop_
_entity.id
_entity.type
_entity.pdbx_description
1 polymer ?
#
loop_
_entity_poly.entity_id
_entity_poly.type
_entity_poly.pdbx_seq_one_letter_code
_entity_poly.pdbx_strand_id
1 'polypeptide(L)'
;MSNRMALRIALFGGFAVVLFVVLFVRLWGLQVLNGEEYLAEANNNRTREIRVSAPRGRILDRDGEVLVENRTSLALQVNPRKLPADPAERRAELAQLAKLTHSTLPEVRRTMHEELKLAPSAPVTLRRDVGDYLVYYLQENQDRFPGVEVQRVFVRRYPQETRAAHILGNVGEISEDELKDRRYRDLEPGDEIGQEGVEDTYDRFLRGRPGTTRIQVDALGQPTPGGQLVSKLPVPGKDLKLSIDSDVQAAGEGALAARGLPGGFITMDVHNGEILGVGSFPTFDPSIFTRPMTQSQVDALYRDEVAAPLANRAIAGLYPTGSVFKLVTAMAALNSGETTTSEVIEDGGSIMVGDQRFQNAGGAANGPVDLERALQVSSDVYFYVMGERMWDTGALQRWGHKLGIGRPTGIDLPLVDETLLPSQAWRNELYREGGTDRPWSAGDNVQLAVGQVDLQTNPLQLAIAYAAVANGGTIVTPHVGKEIDDAVGRVLKEFDPPARRHVHVDPEYRDAILAGLHEAAQVPGGTSYEVFGGFPVPVAGKTGTAERPPNADQSWYVVLAPYPNPRIVTAVTIEQGGFGAESAAPAALQILEAYFDKHATGPAGQNGGSPG
;
A
#
# COMPACT_ATOMS: atom_id res chain seq x y z
N MET A 1 -31.71 -26.87 -91.12
CA MET A 1 -31.61 -27.20 -89.68
C MET A 1 -32.97 -27.53 -89.14
N SER A 2 -33.15 -28.68 -88.50
CA SER A 2 -34.48 -29.06 -87.99
C SER A 2 -34.86 -28.07 -86.85
N ASN A 3 -36.20 -27.69 -86.85
CA ASN A 3 -36.72 -26.78 -85.81
C ASN A 3 -36.35 -27.18 -84.37
N ARG A 4 -36.08 -28.45 -84.11
CA ARG A 4 -35.63 -28.96 -82.82
C ARG A 4 -34.18 -28.55 -82.48
N MET A 5 -33.32 -28.38 -83.45
CA MET A 5 -31.92 -27.97 -83.26
C MET A 5 -31.82 -26.45 -83.03
N ALA A 6 -32.62 -25.66 -83.71
CA ALA A 6 -32.72 -24.23 -83.51
C ALA A 6 -33.26 -23.91 -82.08
N LEU A 7 -34.28 -24.66 -81.63
CA LEU A 7 -34.81 -24.52 -80.25
C LEU A 7 -33.80 -24.87 -79.18
N ARG A 8 -33.03 -25.94 -79.39
CA ARG A 8 -31.93 -26.30 -78.41
C ARG A 8 -30.85 -25.24 -78.33
N ILE A 9 -30.43 -24.69 -79.49
CA ILE A 9 -29.44 -23.60 -79.50
C ILE A 9 -29.99 -22.34 -78.83
N ALA A 10 -31.27 -22.00 -79.08
CA ALA A 10 -31.88 -20.87 -78.39
C ALA A 10 -32.02 -21.08 -76.88
N LEU A 11 -32.36 -22.29 -76.43
CA LEU A 11 -32.39 -22.64 -74.99
C LEU A 11 -31.03 -22.58 -74.36
N PHE A 12 -29.97 -23.12 -74.98
CA PHE A 12 -28.58 -23.02 -74.47
C PHE A 12 -28.09 -21.57 -74.50
N GLY A 13 -28.39 -20.81 -75.54
CA GLY A 13 -28.03 -19.38 -75.59
C GLY A 13 -28.80 -18.57 -74.55
N GLY A 14 -30.07 -18.83 -74.33
CA GLY A 14 -30.82 -18.18 -73.25
C GLY A 14 -30.31 -18.51 -71.87
N PHE A 15 -29.97 -19.79 -71.60
CA PHE A 15 -29.35 -20.20 -70.35
C PHE A 15 -28.02 -19.54 -70.15
N ALA A 16 -27.17 -19.48 -71.17
CA ALA A 16 -25.84 -18.77 -71.08
C ALA A 16 -26.06 -17.28 -70.77
N VAL A 17 -27.01 -16.60 -71.42
CA VAL A 17 -27.31 -15.18 -71.09
C VAL A 17 -27.74 -15.00 -69.65
N VAL A 18 -28.68 -15.86 -69.17
CA VAL A 18 -29.12 -15.81 -67.77
C VAL A 18 -27.90 -16.00 -66.79
N LEU A 19 -27.01 -16.94 -67.08
CA LEU A 19 -25.85 -17.20 -66.32
C LEU A 19 -24.88 -15.97 -66.29
N PHE A 20 -24.70 -15.33 -67.43
CA PHE A 20 -23.92 -14.09 -67.53
C PHE A 20 -24.59 -12.93 -66.79
N VAL A 21 -25.89 -12.78 -66.83
CA VAL A 21 -26.61 -11.75 -66.07
C VAL A 21 -26.45 -11.97 -64.57
N VAL A 22 -26.58 -13.22 -64.09
CA VAL A 22 -26.36 -13.56 -62.67
C VAL A 22 -24.93 -13.25 -62.26
N LEU A 23 -23.94 -13.64 -63.06
CA LEU A 23 -22.54 -13.33 -62.79
C LEU A 23 -22.28 -11.82 -62.80
N PHE A 24 -22.86 -11.10 -63.76
CA PHE A 24 -22.73 -9.64 -63.85
C PHE A 24 -23.32 -8.92 -62.63
N VAL A 25 -24.55 -9.30 -62.25
CA VAL A 25 -25.19 -8.72 -61.05
C VAL A 25 -24.39 -9.04 -59.79
N ARG A 26 -23.89 -10.27 -59.68
CA ARG A 26 -23.03 -10.65 -58.57
C ARG A 26 -21.69 -9.87 -58.55
N LEU A 27 -21.05 -9.72 -59.69
CA LEU A 27 -19.82 -8.98 -59.84
C LEU A 27 -20.02 -7.48 -59.56
N TRP A 28 -21.12 -6.91 -60.05
CA TRP A 28 -21.51 -5.53 -59.79
C TRP A 28 -21.82 -5.32 -58.31
N GLY A 29 -22.53 -6.25 -57.65
CA GLY A 29 -22.75 -6.22 -56.21
C GLY A 29 -21.46 -6.28 -55.39
N LEU A 30 -20.50 -7.12 -55.79
CA LEU A 30 -19.21 -7.24 -55.12
C LEU A 30 -18.27 -6.04 -55.35
N GLN A 31 -18.26 -5.46 -56.56
CA GLN A 31 -17.30 -4.41 -56.93
C GLN A 31 -17.84 -3.00 -56.70
N VAL A 32 -19.15 -2.78 -56.85
CA VAL A 32 -19.77 -1.44 -56.81
C VAL A 32 -20.55 -1.21 -55.50
N LEU A 33 -21.36 -2.15 -55.07
CA LEU A 33 -22.17 -1.99 -53.85
C LEU A 33 -21.35 -2.23 -52.58
N ASN A 34 -20.52 -3.28 -52.57
CA ASN A 34 -19.73 -3.67 -51.40
C ASN A 34 -18.22 -3.48 -51.62
N GLY A 35 -17.82 -2.79 -52.70
CA GLY A 35 -16.42 -2.63 -53.07
C GLY A 35 -15.58 -1.91 -52.01
N GLU A 36 -16.15 -0.88 -51.39
CA GLU A 36 -15.45 -0.15 -50.31
C GLU A 36 -15.29 -1.03 -49.05
N GLU A 37 -16.29 -1.84 -48.73
CA GLU A 37 -16.24 -2.76 -47.58
C GLU A 37 -15.19 -3.87 -47.80
N TYR A 38 -15.16 -4.49 -48.98
CA TYR A 38 -14.14 -5.49 -49.32
C TYR A 38 -12.75 -4.87 -49.47
N LEU A 39 -12.65 -3.62 -49.90
CA LEU A 39 -11.37 -2.91 -49.94
C LEU A 39 -10.86 -2.59 -48.53
N ALA A 40 -11.78 -2.23 -47.64
CA ALA A 40 -11.45 -2.02 -46.21
C ALA A 40 -11.04 -3.32 -45.53
N GLU A 41 -11.74 -4.42 -45.76
CA GLU A 41 -11.36 -5.75 -45.27
C GLU A 41 -10.01 -6.22 -45.84
N ALA A 42 -9.77 -6.02 -47.14
CA ALA A 42 -8.49 -6.37 -47.76
C ALA A 42 -7.33 -5.52 -47.20
N ASN A 43 -7.56 -4.24 -46.92
CA ASN A 43 -6.59 -3.38 -46.30
C ASN A 43 -6.37 -3.74 -44.83
N ASN A 44 -7.40 -4.10 -44.09
CA ASN A 44 -7.27 -4.60 -42.72
C ASN A 44 -6.50 -5.92 -42.65
N ASN A 45 -6.70 -6.81 -43.62
CA ASN A 45 -5.95 -8.07 -43.70
C ASN A 45 -4.47 -7.88 -44.11
N ARG A 46 -4.12 -6.72 -44.70
CA ARG A 46 -2.73 -6.37 -45.06
C ARG A 46 -2.01 -5.56 -43.98
N THR A 47 -2.70 -5.16 -42.94
CA THR A 47 -2.11 -4.36 -41.86
C THR A 47 -2.26 -5.08 -40.53
N ARG A 48 -1.18 -5.05 -39.74
CA ARG A 48 -1.19 -5.52 -38.35
C ARG A 48 -0.93 -4.34 -37.43
N GLU A 49 -1.75 -4.22 -36.41
CA GLU A 49 -1.53 -3.26 -35.34
C GLU A 49 -0.68 -3.91 -34.26
N ILE A 50 0.48 -3.29 -33.98
CA ILE A 50 1.38 -3.70 -32.91
C ILE A 50 1.24 -2.67 -31.82
N ARG A 51 0.85 -3.13 -30.64
CA ARG A 51 0.78 -2.29 -29.44
C ARG A 51 2.19 -2.07 -28.87
N VAL A 52 2.52 -0.83 -28.56
CA VAL A 52 3.81 -0.44 -27.99
C VAL A 52 3.57 0.01 -26.56
N SER A 53 4.13 -0.73 -25.60
CA SER A 53 3.97 -0.42 -24.16
C SER A 53 4.55 0.95 -23.83
N ALA A 54 3.88 1.67 -22.94
CA ALA A 54 4.38 2.92 -22.39
C ALA A 54 5.13 2.66 -21.08
N PRO A 55 6.20 3.41 -20.79
CA PRO A 55 6.81 3.35 -19.46
C PRO A 55 5.85 3.94 -18.41
N ARG A 56 5.78 3.33 -17.25
CA ARG A 56 5.07 3.88 -16.09
C ARG A 56 5.82 5.10 -15.54
N GLY A 57 5.13 6.00 -14.86
CA GLY A 57 5.75 7.10 -14.11
C GLY A 57 6.69 6.60 -13.01
N ARG A 58 7.65 7.41 -12.61
CA ARG A 58 8.51 7.13 -11.46
C ARG A 58 7.75 7.41 -10.17
N ILE A 59 8.21 6.79 -9.07
CA ILE A 59 7.79 7.13 -7.72
C ILE A 59 9.01 7.72 -7.03
N LEU A 60 8.85 8.91 -6.50
CA LEU A 60 9.91 9.72 -5.89
C LEU A 60 9.55 9.99 -4.43
N ASP A 61 10.54 10.20 -3.59
CA ASP A 61 10.33 10.74 -2.26
C ASP A 61 10.01 12.26 -2.32
N ARG A 62 9.85 12.89 -1.16
CA ARG A 62 9.51 14.33 -1.07
C ARG A 62 10.56 15.27 -1.65
N ASP A 63 11.82 14.85 -1.70
CA ASP A 63 12.96 15.63 -2.18
C ASP A 63 13.33 15.29 -3.63
N GLY A 64 12.63 14.31 -4.25
CA GLY A 64 12.83 13.88 -5.64
C GLY A 64 13.80 12.71 -5.78
N GLU A 65 14.19 12.04 -4.69
CA GLU A 65 14.95 10.80 -4.74
C GLU A 65 14.11 9.67 -5.33
N VAL A 66 14.71 8.86 -6.19
CA VAL A 66 13.98 7.79 -6.91
C VAL A 66 13.79 6.57 -6.01
N LEU A 67 12.53 6.27 -5.69
CA LEU A 67 12.13 5.05 -4.98
C LEU A 67 11.78 3.91 -5.95
N VAL A 68 11.07 4.23 -7.05
CA VAL A 68 10.71 3.26 -8.10
C VAL A 68 10.85 3.89 -9.47
N GLU A 69 11.50 3.17 -10.37
CA GLU A 69 11.66 3.56 -11.77
C GLU A 69 11.42 2.39 -12.73
N ASN A 70 11.59 2.61 -14.02
CA ASN A 70 11.55 1.53 -15.01
C ASN A 70 12.95 1.28 -15.57
N ARG A 71 13.26 0.02 -15.81
CA ARG A 71 14.34 -0.37 -16.70
C ARG A 71 13.78 -1.05 -17.94
N THR A 72 14.44 -0.84 -19.07
CA THR A 72 14.14 -1.58 -20.29
C THR A 72 14.64 -3.01 -20.15
N SER A 73 13.79 -3.96 -20.52
CA SER A 73 14.14 -5.38 -20.57
C SER A 73 13.50 -6.03 -21.79
N LEU A 74 13.74 -7.33 -21.94
CA LEU A 74 13.20 -8.13 -23.02
C LEU A 74 12.27 -9.20 -22.45
N ALA A 75 11.10 -9.38 -23.07
CA ALA A 75 10.14 -10.42 -22.75
C ALA A 75 10.13 -11.48 -23.85
N LEU A 76 10.06 -12.72 -23.42
CA LEU A 76 9.87 -13.87 -24.31
C LEU A 76 8.38 -14.10 -24.48
N GLN A 77 7.90 -13.97 -25.70
CA GLN A 77 6.50 -14.20 -26.06
C GLN A 77 6.37 -15.36 -27.04
N VAL A 78 5.27 -16.08 -26.94
CA VAL A 78 4.89 -17.14 -27.88
C VAL A 78 3.65 -16.71 -28.64
N ASN A 79 3.79 -16.64 -29.95
CA ASN A 79 2.66 -16.36 -30.85
C ASN A 79 1.97 -17.70 -31.18
N PRO A 80 0.74 -17.94 -30.67
CA PRO A 80 0.05 -19.22 -30.83
C PRO A 80 -0.24 -19.58 -32.30
N ARG A 81 -0.35 -18.56 -33.16
CA ARG A 81 -0.62 -18.75 -34.61
C ARG A 81 0.60 -19.22 -35.40
N LYS A 82 1.80 -19.01 -34.86
CA LYS A 82 3.06 -19.40 -35.51
C LYS A 82 3.63 -20.72 -34.97
N LEU A 83 3.02 -21.27 -33.92
CA LEU A 83 3.43 -22.58 -33.39
C LEU A 83 3.13 -23.69 -34.42
N PRO A 84 3.93 -24.77 -34.43
CA PRO A 84 3.72 -25.92 -35.30
C PRO A 84 2.29 -26.46 -35.24
N ALA A 85 1.73 -26.77 -36.38
CA ALA A 85 0.39 -27.36 -36.47
C ALA A 85 0.35 -28.79 -35.89
N ASP A 86 1.43 -29.53 -36.04
CA ASP A 86 1.57 -30.86 -35.43
C ASP A 86 1.65 -30.78 -33.91
N PRO A 87 0.78 -31.50 -33.18
CA PRO A 87 0.76 -31.50 -31.73
C PRO A 87 2.04 -32.00 -31.08
N ALA A 88 2.77 -32.94 -31.71
CA ALA A 88 4.00 -33.49 -31.18
C ALA A 88 5.17 -32.50 -31.32
N GLU A 89 5.29 -31.84 -32.48
CA GLU A 89 6.28 -30.77 -32.70
C GLU A 89 6.03 -29.59 -31.79
N ARG A 90 4.77 -29.13 -31.67
CA ARG A 90 4.37 -28.08 -30.75
C ARG A 90 4.74 -28.38 -29.30
N ARG A 91 4.48 -29.63 -28.87
CA ARG A 91 4.84 -30.07 -27.51
C ARG A 91 6.37 -30.09 -27.31
N ALA A 92 7.13 -30.48 -28.32
CA ALA A 92 8.58 -30.52 -28.28
C ALA A 92 9.15 -29.08 -28.17
N GLU A 93 8.65 -28.14 -28.96
CA GLU A 93 9.03 -26.73 -28.91
C GLU A 93 8.74 -26.13 -27.51
N LEU A 94 7.50 -26.30 -27.01
CA LEU A 94 7.13 -25.80 -25.68
C LEU A 94 7.95 -26.45 -24.56
N ALA A 95 8.33 -27.72 -24.69
CA ALA A 95 9.19 -28.38 -23.71
C ALA A 95 10.63 -27.82 -23.72
N GLN A 96 11.14 -27.44 -24.90
CA GLN A 96 12.45 -26.78 -24.99
C GLN A 96 12.39 -25.35 -24.41
N LEU A 97 11.33 -24.59 -24.71
CA LEU A 97 11.11 -23.26 -24.13
C LEU A 97 11.00 -23.32 -22.59
N ALA A 98 10.30 -24.32 -22.06
CA ALA A 98 10.20 -24.52 -20.62
C ALA A 98 11.60 -24.69 -19.98
N LYS A 99 12.47 -25.50 -20.58
CA LYS A 99 13.85 -25.66 -20.11
C LYS A 99 14.66 -24.37 -20.19
N LEU A 100 14.56 -23.64 -21.29
CA LEU A 100 15.27 -22.36 -21.49
C LEU A 100 14.80 -21.25 -20.55
N THR A 101 13.55 -21.29 -20.14
CA THR A 101 12.97 -20.32 -19.20
C THR A 101 13.04 -20.79 -17.75
N HIS A 102 13.69 -21.93 -17.46
CA HIS A 102 13.73 -22.54 -16.12
C HIS A 102 12.34 -22.82 -15.54
N SER A 103 11.38 -23.17 -16.42
CA SER A 103 10.00 -23.52 -16.07
C SER A 103 9.74 -24.99 -16.38
N THR A 104 8.59 -25.50 -15.96
CA THR A 104 8.13 -26.83 -16.36
C THR A 104 7.16 -26.74 -17.54
N LEU A 105 7.07 -27.79 -18.34
CA LEU A 105 6.11 -27.85 -19.45
C LEU A 105 4.64 -27.68 -18.98
N PRO A 106 4.21 -28.27 -17.85
CA PRO A 106 2.88 -28.00 -17.31
C PRO A 106 2.63 -26.52 -16.99
N GLU A 107 3.60 -25.81 -16.43
CA GLU A 107 3.49 -24.36 -16.14
C GLU A 107 3.35 -23.56 -17.42
N VAL A 108 4.23 -23.76 -18.41
CA VAL A 108 4.13 -23.08 -19.72
C VAL A 108 2.77 -23.32 -20.36
N ARG A 109 2.25 -24.56 -20.32
CA ARG A 109 0.93 -24.87 -20.88
C ARG A 109 -0.22 -24.23 -20.10
N ARG A 110 -0.11 -24.11 -18.78
CA ARG A 110 -1.08 -23.44 -17.94
C ARG A 110 -1.12 -21.95 -18.27
N THR A 111 0.02 -21.27 -18.26
CA THR A 111 0.12 -19.84 -18.64
C THR A 111 -0.47 -19.60 -20.02
N MET A 112 -0.10 -20.43 -21.01
CA MET A 112 -0.69 -20.31 -22.34
C MET A 112 -2.20 -20.52 -22.35
N HIS A 113 -2.72 -21.46 -21.56
CA HIS A 113 -4.16 -21.72 -21.50
C HIS A 113 -4.92 -20.55 -20.87
N GLU A 114 -4.41 -20.01 -19.79
CA GLU A 114 -5.01 -18.89 -19.06
C GLU A 114 -5.03 -17.61 -19.90
N GLU A 115 -3.91 -17.23 -20.51
CA GLU A 115 -3.85 -16.03 -21.36
C GLU A 115 -4.66 -16.18 -22.65
N LEU A 116 -4.62 -17.35 -23.31
CA LEU A 116 -5.39 -17.59 -24.52
C LEU A 116 -6.90 -17.71 -24.28
N LYS A 117 -7.32 -18.01 -23.07
CA LYS A 117 -8.74 -17.93 -22.68
C LYS A 117 -9.24 -16.49 -22.73
N LEU A 118 -8.41 -15.54 -22.32
CA LEU A 118 -8.70 -14.11 -22.31
C LEU A 118 -8.56 -13.48 -23.71
N ALA A 119 -7.48 -13.84 -24.41
CA ALA A 119 -7.14 -13.30 -25.72
C ALA A 119 -6.68 -14.42 -26.68
N PRO A 120 -7.61 -15.13 -27.38
CA PRO A 120 -7.32 -16.38 -28.11
C PRO A 120 -6.26 -16.29 -29.21
N SER A 121 -5.88 -15.11 -29.62
CA SER A 121 -4.96 -14.88 -30.74
C SER A 121 -3.79 -13.98 -30.40
N ALA A 122 -3.72 -13.48 -29.16
CA ALA A 122 -2.64 -12.62 -28.71
C ALA A 122 -1.34 -13.42 -28.45
N PRO A 123 -0.16 -12.82 -28.62
CA PRO A 123 1.07 -13.42 -28.13
C PRO A 123 1.02 -13.58 -26.61
N VAL A 124 1.42 -14.76 -26.15
CA VAL A 124 1.46 -15.12 -24.71
C VAL A 124 2.84 -14.81 -24.15
N THR A 125 2.95 -14.08 -23.07
CA THR A 125 4.21 -13.77 -22.41
C THR A 125 4.64 -14.92 -21.50
N LEU A 126 5.63 -15.69 -21.90
CA LEU A 126 6.15 -16.80 -21.08
C LEU A 126 7.10 -16.34 -19.99
N ARG A 127 7.88 -15.30 -20.27
CA ARG A 127 8.83 -14.74 -19.31
C ARG A 127 9.13 -13.29 -19.62
N ARG A 128 9.05 -12.46 -18.62
CA ARG A 128 9.59 -11.11 -18.63
C ARG A 128 11.01 -11.14 -18.09
N ASP A 129 11.79 -10.14 -18.46
CA ASP A 129 13.17 -10.00 -17.97
C ASP A 129 14.07 -11.18 -18.34
N VAL A 130 14.18 -11.44 -19.65
CA VAL A 130 15.09 -12.45 -20.18
C VAL A 130 16.48 -11.86 -20.42
N GLY A 131 17.52 -12.63 -20.04
CA GLY A 131 18.90 -12.22 -20.25
C GLY A 131 19.33 -12.31 -21.73
N ASP A 132 20.33 -11.51 -22.10
CA ASP A 132 20.84 -11.40 -23.46
C ASP A 132 21.24 -12.75 -24.07
N TYR A 133 21.81 -13.66 -23.28
CA TYR A 133 22.18 -14.99 -23.73
C TYR A 133 21.00 -15.77 -24.31
N LEU A 134 19.84 -15.74 -23.64
CA LEU A 134 18.66 -16.43 -24.13
C LEU A 134 18.15 -15.79 -25.43
N VAL A 135 18.22 -14.47 -25.52
CA VAL A 135 17.81 -13.72 -26.71
C VAL A 135 18.69 -14.08 -27.91
N TYR A 136 20.01 -14.05 -27.75
CA TYR A 136 20.94 -14.45 -28.81
C TYR A 136 20.74 -15.91 -29.23
N TYR A 137 20.57 -16.81 -28.26
CA TYR A 137 20.31 -18.24 -28.56
C TYR A 137 19.04 -18.43 -29.41
N LEU A 138 17.95 -17.72 -29.06
CA LEU A 138 16.68 -17.80 -29.79
C LEU A 138 16.79 -17.17 -31.19
N GLN A 139 17.51 -16.08 -31.34
CA GLN A 139 17.76 -15.45 -32.64
C GLN A 139 18.57 -16.37 -33.57
N GLU A 140 19.61 -17.02 -33.04
CA GLU A 140 20.43 -17.98 -33.82
C GLU A 140 19.67 -19.26 -34.19
N ASN A 141 18.64 -19.62 -33.40
CA ASN A 141 17.86 -20.84 -33.61
C ASN A 141 16.40 -20.54 -34.01
N GLN A 142 16.13 -19.43 -34.70
CA GLN A 142 14.78 -19.00 -35.04
C GLN A 142 13.97 -20.03 -35.82
N ASP A 143 14.65 -20.84 -36.69
CA ASP A 143 14.00 -21.92 -37.42
C ASP A 143 13.43 -23.03 -36.52
N ARG A 144 14.01 -23.21 -35.33
CA ARG A 144 13.57 -24.19 -34.32
C ARG A 144 12.47 -23.67 -33.39
N PHE A 145 12.28 -22.35 -33.38
CA PHE A 145 11.33 -21.66 -32.52
C PHE A 145 10.49 -20.67 -33.33
N PRO A 146 9.75 -21.13 -34.35
CA PRO A 146 9.02 -20.23 -35.27
C PRO A 146 7.92 -19.42 -34.60
N GLY A 147 7.37 -19.89 -33.47
CA GLY A 147 6.36 -19.19 -32.69
C GLY A 147 6.90 -18.22 -31.64
N VAL A 148 8.23 -18.13 -31.48
CA VAL A 148 8.85 -17.35 -30.41
C VAL A 148 9.23 -15.95 -30.89
N GLU A 149 8.82 -14.96 -30.14
CA GLU A 149 9.13 -13.54 -30.38
C GLU A 149 9.77 -12.94 -29.12
N VAL A 150 10.73 -12.03 -29.33
CA VAL A 150 11.33 -11.25 -28.24
C VAL A 150 10.85 -9.82 -28.37
N GLN A 151 10.19 -9.33 -27.32
CA GLN A 151 9.64 -7.97 -27.30
C GLN A 151 10.32 -7.14 -26.21
N ARG A 152 10.56 -5.85 -26.52
CA ARG A 152 11.05 -4.90 -25.53
C ARG A 152 9.90 -4.52 -24.59
N VAL A 153 10.15 -4.63 -23.28
CA VAL A 153 9.21 -4.29 -22.21
C VAL A 153 9.87 -3.39 -21.18
N PHE A 154 9.05 -2.75 -20.37
CA PHE A 154 9.51 -2.03 -19.18
C PHE A 154 9.25 -2.90 -17.96
N VAL A 155 10.24 -2.99 -17.07
CA VAL A 155 10.16 -3.73 -15.81
C VAL A 155 10.44 -2.75 -14.68
N ARG A 156 9.68 -2.83 -13.59
CA ARG A 156 9.91 -2.01 -12.40
C ARG A 156 11.26 -2.31 -11.79
N ARG A 157 11.94 -1.27 -11.33
CA ARG A 157 13.19 -1.32 -10.60
C ARG A 157 13.03 -0.54 -9.31
N TYR A 158 13.52 -1.11 -8.22
CA TYR A 158 13.51 -0.56 -6.87
C TYR A 158 14.96 -0.27 -6.45
N PRO A 159 15.53 0.92 -6.73
CA PRO A 159 16.94 1.21 -6.49
C PRO A 159 17.32 1.17 -5.01
N GLN A 160 16.33 1.39 -4.14
CA GLN A 160 16.49 1.39 -2.68
C GLN A 160 16.18 0.03 -2.04
N GLU A 161 16.06 -1.02 -2.86
CA GLU A 161 15.79 -2.41 -2.42
C GLU A 161 14.56 -2.51 -1.50
N THR A 162 14.76 -2.71 -0.20
CA THR A 162 13.68 -2.91 0.79
C THR A 162 13.04 -1.62 1.30
N ARG A 163 13.56 -0.44 0.90
CA ARG A 163 13.08 0.84 1.38
C ARG A 163 11.63 1.08 1.01
N ALA A 164 10.80 1.42 2.00
CA ALA A 164 9.39 1.71 1.84
C ALA A 164 8.57 0.56 1.19
N ALA A 165 9.08 -0.68 1.21
CA ALA A 165 8.48 -1.84 0.53
C ALA A 165 6.99 -2.00 0.83
N HIS A 166 6.59 -1.82 2.09
CA HIS A 166 5.19 -2.02 2.55
C HIS A 166 4.20 -0.98 2.02
N ILE A 167 4.67 0.12 1.44
CA ILE A 167 3.79 1.16 0.88
C ILE A 167 3.90 1.31 -0.62
N LEU A 168 5.07 1.02 -1.21
CA LEU A 168 5.27 1.15 -2.66
C LEU A 168 4.34 0.23 -3.44
N GLY A 169 4.18 -1.00 -2.97
CA GLY A 169 3.39 -2.01 -3.66
C GLY A 169 4.11 -2.59 -4.87
N ASN A 170 3.35 -3.25 -5.73
CA ASN A 170 3.87 -3.92 -6.92
C ASN A 170 2.92 -3.76 -8.11
N VAL A 171 3.39 -4.18 -9.28
CA VAL A 171 2.60 -4.24 -10.52
C VAL A 171 2.44 -5.69 -10.96
N GLY A 172 1.32 -5.96 -11.61
CA GLY A 172 1.01 -7.28 -12.16
C GLY A 172 0.14 -7.19 -13.41
N GLU A 173 -0.02 -8.30 -14.10
CA GLU A 173 -0.95 -8.38 -15.22
C GLU A 173 -2.39 -8.32 -14.72
N ILE A 174 -3.24 -7.60 -15.46
CA ILE A 174 -4.65 -7.45 -15.13
C ILE A 174 -5.38 -8.79 -15.25
N SER A 175 -6.15 -9.14 -14.23
CA SER A 175 -6.96 -10.36 -14.17
C SER A 175 -8.32 -10.21 -14.86
N GLU A 176 -9.00 -11.35 -15.11
CA GLU A 176 -10.38 -11.37 -15.64
C GLU A 176 -11.37 -10.54 -14.78
N ASP A 177 -11.23 -10.59 -13.48
CA ASP A 177 -12.13 -9.88 -12.57
C ASP A 177 -11.84 -8.38 -12.54
N GLU A 178 -10.58 -7.98 -12.59
CA GLU A 178 -10.18 -6.58 -12.67
C GLU A 178 -10.58 -5.94 -14.00
N LEU A 179 -10.56 -6.67 -15.12
CA LEU A 179 -11.06 -6.19 -16.42
C LEU A 179 -12.54 -5.80 -16.40
N LYS A 180 -13.32 -6.30 -15.42
CA LYS A 180 -14.73 -5.91 -15.23
C LYS A 180 -14.88 -4.60 -14.47
N ASP A 181 -13.83 -4.13 -13.81
CA ASP A 181 -13.83 -2.85 -13.07
C ASP A 181 -13.81 -1.68 -14.06
N ARG A 182 -14.67 -0.67 -13.81
CA ARG A 182 -14.74 0.55 -14.63
C ARG A 182 -13.43 1.34 -14.66
N ARG A 183 -12.55 1.17 -13.68
CA ARG A 183 -11.22 1.78 -13.64
C ARG A 183 -10.34 1.34 -14.81
N TYR A 184 -10.57 0.13 -15.32
CA TYR A 184 -9.71 -0.56 -16.29
C TYR A 184 -10.37 -0.84 -17.64
N ARG A 185 -11.53 -0.21 -17.93
CA ARG A 185 -12.30 -0.42 -19.18
C ARG A 185 -11.52 -0.20 -20.49
N ASP A 186 -10.43 0.56 -20.43
CA ASP A 186 -9.60 0.90 -21.59
C ASP A 186 -8.37 -0.04 -21.70
N LEU A 187 -8.31 -1.09 -20.87
CA LEU A 187 -7.24 -2.06 -20.85
C LEU A 187 -7.62 -3.35 -21.55
N GLU A 188 -6.59 -4.07 -21.94
CA GLU A 188 -6.68 -5.37 -22.59
C GLU A 188 -5.95 -6.43 -21.75
N PRO A 189 -6.30 -7.73 -21.92
CA PRO A 189 -5.51 -8.82 -21.31
C PRO A 189 -4.03 -8.69 -21.63
N GLY A 190 -3.19 -8.88 -20.60
CA GLY A 190 -1.73 -8.71 -20.69
C GLY A 190 -1.23 -7.30 -20.38
N ASP A 191 -2.12 -6.32 -20.16
CA ASP A 191 -1.73 -5.01 -19.62
C ASP A 191 -1.34 -5.13 -18.16
N GLU A 192 -0.40 -4.28 -17.72
CA GLU A 192 0.03 -4.19 -16.33
C GLU A 192 -0.72 -3.09 -15.59
N ILE A 193 -1.15 -3.41 -14.38
CA ILE A 193 -1.73 -2.45 -13.43
C ILE A 193 -1.00 -2.49 -12.10
N GLY A 194 -1.18 -1.48 -11.27
CA GLY A 194 -0.80 -1.56 -9.84
C GLY A 194 -1.70 -2.55 -9.13
N GLN A 195 -1.10 -3.44 -8.34
CA GLN A 195 -1.81 -4.50 -7.61
C GLN A 195 -1.98 -4.16 -6.13
N GLU A 196 -1.02 -3.45 -5.55
CA GLU A 196 -0.99 -3.10 -4.14
C GLU A 196 -0.37 -1.73 -3.90
N GLY A 197 -0.60 -1.17 -2.72
CA GLY A 197 0.07 0.03 -2.22
C GLY A 197 -0.15 1.27 -3.09
N VAL A 198 0.90 2.07 -3.19
CA VAL A 198 0.95 3.29 -4.00
C VAL A 198 0.76 2.98 -5.49
N GLU A 199 1.29 1.85 -5.97
CA GLU A 199 1.13 1.43 -7.36
C GLU A 199 -0.34 1.23 -7.75
N ASP A 200 -1.19 0.66 -6.88
CA ASP A 200 -2.64 0.52 -7.10
C ASP A 200 -3.37 1.85 -6.95
N THR A 201 -3.17 2.52 -5.81
CA THR A 201 -3.91 3.75 -5.50
C THR A 201 -3.73 4.83 -6.57
N TYR A 202 -2.51 4.96 -7.08
CA TYR A 202 -2.12 5.98 -8.05
C TYR A 202 -1.96 5.45 -9.48
N ASP A 203 -2.40 4.20 -9.75
CA ASP A 203 -2.24 3.53 -11.03
C ASP A 203 -2.66 4.38 -12.23
N ARG A 204 -3.80 5.07 -12.15
CA ARG A 204 -4.31 5.93 -13.23
C ARG A 204 -3.36 7.06 -13.65
N PHE A 205 -2.45 7.48 -12.75
CA PHE A 205 -1.45 8.50 -13.03
C PHE A 205 -0.13 7.86 -13.46
N LEU A 206 0.26 6.82 -12.74
CA LEU A 206 1.51 6.10 -12.98
C LEU A 206 1.49 5.33 -14.28
N ARG A 207 0.36 4.72 -14.64
CA ARG A 207 0.21 3.96 -15.87
C ARG A 207 0.22 4.89 -17.08
N GLY A 208 1.14 4.64 -18.02
CA GLY A 208 1.17 5.32 -19.30
C GLY A 208 0.02 4.88 -20.22
N ARG A 209 -0.06 5.47 -21.37
CA ARG A 209 -0.98 5.05 -22.44
C ARG A 209 -0.18 4.40 -23.55
N PRO A 210 -0.47 3.13 -23.91
CA PRO A 210 0.24 2.44 -24.96
C PRO A 210 0.09 3.17 -26.29
N GLY A 211 1.14 3.09 -27.10
CA GLY A 211 1.12 3.51 -28.50
C GLY A 211 0.67 2.36 -29.39
N THR A 212 0.46 2.65 -30.66
CA THR A 212 0.14 1.66 -31.70
C THR A 212 0.97 1.93 -32.93
N THR A 213 1.55 0.89 -33.50
CA THR A 213 2.26 0.94 -34.79
C THR A 213 1.51 0.04 -35.78
N ARG A 214 1.02 0.60 -36.86
CA ARG A 214 0.45 -0.17 -37.98
C ARG A 214 1.56 -0.52 -38.95
N ILE A 215 1.76 -1.81 -39.16
CA ILE A 215 2.72 -2.34 -40.13
C ILE A 215 1.96 -3.07 -41.23
N GLN A 216 2.48 -2.97 -42.45
CA GLN A 216 1.98 -3.76 -43.57
C GLN A 216 2.57 -5.17 -43.47
N VAL A 217 1.72 -6.18 -43.65
CA VAL A 217 2.10 -7.58 -43.65
C VAL A 217 1.79 -8.23 -45.01
N ASP A 218 2.56 -9.24 -45.34
CA ASP A 218 2.31 -10.08 -46.50
C ASP A 218 1.17 -11.11 -46.25
N ALA A 219 0.89 -11.94 -47.25
CA ALA A 219 -0.15 -12.98 -47.15
C ALA A 219 0.13 -14.03 -46.08
N LEU A 220 1.37 -14.13 -45.55
CA LEU A 220 1.79 -15.01 -44.47
C LEU A 220 1.80 -14.27 -43.11
N GLY A 221 1.40 -12.98 -43.09
CA GLY A 221 1.38 -12.15 -41.91
C GLY A 221 2.78 -11.65 -41.47
N GLN A 222 3.78 -11.70 -42.34
CA GLN A 222 5.13 -11.20 -42.06
C GLN A 222 5.25 -9.72 -42.43
N PRO A 223 5.98 -8.91 -41.64
CA PRO A 223 6.18 -7.50 -41.94
C PRO A 223 6.85 -7.32 -43.31
N THR A 224 6.30 -6.45 -44.15
CA THR A 224 6.94 -6.06 -45.41
C THR A 224 8.01 -4.99 -45.16
N PRO A 225 9.18 -5.05 -45.82
CA PRO A 225 10.22 -4.03 -45.67
C PRO A 225 9.66 -2.62 -46.02
N GLY A 226 9.83 -1.66 -45.08
CA GLY A 226 9.32 -0.30 -45.27
C GLY A 226 7.82 -0.12 -45.05
N GLY A 227 7.11 -1.16 -44.60
CA GLY A 227 5.64 -1.19 -44.47
C GLY A 227 5.08 -0.54 -43.18
N GLN A 228 5.82 0.31 -42.49
CA GLN A 228 5.28 1.08 -41.35
C GLN A 228 4.37 2.18 -41.89
N LEU A 229 3.06 2.08 -41.61
CA LEU A 229 2.05 2.99 -42.19
C LEU A 229 1.71 4.17 -41.27
N VAL A 230 1.48 3.90 -39.98
CA VAL A 230 1.13 4.90 -38.96
C VAL A 230 1.68 4.45 -37.62
N SER A 231 2.24 5.38 -36.87
CA SER A 231 2.66 5.13 -35.50
C SER A 231 2.05 6.18 -34.58
N LYS A 232 1.34 5.74 -33.55
CA LYS A 232 0.96 6.57 -32.41
C LYS A 232 1.94 6.28 -31.29
N LEU A 233 2.71 7.29 -30.92
CA LEU A 233 3.70 7.12 -29.86
C LEU A 233 3.04 6.80 -28.53
N PRO A 234 3.64 5.94 -27.70
CA PRO A 234 3.20 5.73 -26.33
C PRO A 234 3.37 7.01 -25.51
N VAL A 235 2.45 7.25 -24.61
CA VAL A 235 2.51 8.38 -23.67
C VAL A 235 2.96 7.84 -22.33
N PRO A 236 4.13 8.27 -21.81
CA PRO A 236 4.61 7.87 -20.50
C PRO A 236 3.60 8.20 -19.38
N GLY A 237 3.61 7.40 -18.32
CA GLY A 237 2.92 7.74 -17.09
C GLY A 237 3.48 9.00 -16.44
N LYS A 238 2.75 9.52 -15.47
CA LYS A 238 3.13 10.70 -14.69
C LYS A 238 3.97 10.26 -13.50
N ASP A 239 4.95 11.06 -13.13
CA ASP A 239 5.72 10.83 -11.92
C ASP A 239 4.86 11.16 -10.69
N LEU A 240 4.99 10.35 -9.66
CA LEU A 240 4.34 10.56 -8.37
C LEU A 240 5.42 10.90 -7.34
N LYS A 241 5.29 12.04 -6.71
CA LYS A 241 6.10 12.40 -5.55
C LYS A 241 5.32 12.06 -4.29
N LEU A 242 5.97 11.35 -3.38
CA LEU A 242 5.42 11.00 -2.06
C LEU A 242 5.79 12.05 -1.01
N SER A 243 5.07 12.07 0.09
CA SER A 243 5.41 12.85 1.29
C SER A 243 6.54 12.22 2.11
N ILE A 244 6.94 11.00 1.77
CA ILE A 244 7.99 10.24 2.45
C ILE A 244 9.32 11.00 2.40
N ASP A 245 9.96 11.10 3.55
CA ASP A 245 11.32 11.56 3.72
C ASP A 245 12.25 10.35 3.81
N SER A 246 13.15 10.19 2.84
CA SER A 246 14.01 9.00 2.75
C SER A 246 14.92 8.80 3.97
N ASP A 247 15.34 9.87 4.64
CA ASP A 247 16.18 9.79 5.83
C ASP A 247 15.37 9.29 7.04
N VAL A 248 14.16 9.83 7.24
CA VAL A 248 13.21 9.39 8.27
C VAL A 248 12.79 7.92 8.03
N GLN A 249 12.52 7.57 6.78
CA GLN A 249 12.17 6.21 6.39
C GLN A 249 13.31 5.23 6.69
N ALA A 250 14.53 5.59 6.29
CA ALA A 250 15.73 4.78 6.55
C ALA A 250 16.00 4.57 8.04
N ALA A 251 15.89 5.64 8.82
CA ALA A 251 16.09 5.59 10.27
C ALA A 251 15.07 4.65 10.93
N GLY A 252 13.79 4.76 10.56
CA GLY A 252 12.73 3.92 11.14
C GLY A 252 12.88 2.44 10.78
N GLU A 253 13.13 2.12 9.51
CA GLU A 253 13.38 0.74 9.08
C GLU A 253 14.64 0.16 9.71
N GLY A 254 15.72 0.95 9.77
CA GLY A 254 16.97 0.57 10.44
C GLY A 254 16.81 0.32 11.94
N ALA A 255 16.03 1.17 12.62
CA ALA A 255 15.75 1.02 14.04
C ALA A 255 14.95 -0.25 14.35
N LEU A 256 13.94 -0.58 13.54
CA LEU A 256 13.20 -1.84 13.69
C LEU A 256 14.09 -3.05 13.39
N ALA A 257 14.86 -3.00 12.30
CA ALA A 257 15.77 -4.09 11.92
C ALA A 257 16.83 -4.37 12.99
N ALA A 258 17.36 -3.33 13.63
CA ALA A 258 18.33 -3.46 14.72
C ALA A 258 17.77 -4.19 15.95
N ARG A 259 16.46 -4.17 16.16
CA ARG A 259 15.79 -4.93 17.23
C ARG A 259 15.61 -6.40 16.87
N GLY A 260 15.49 -6.73 15.57
CA GLY A 260 15.29 -8.09 15.09
C GLY A 260 13.94 -8.72 15.46
N LEU A 261 13.00 -7.92 15.94
CA LEU A 261 11.65 -8.33 16.35
C LEU A 261 10.60 -7.68 15.43
N PRO A 262 9.48 -8.37 15.13
CA PRO A 262 8.43 -7.79 14.34
C PRO A 262 7.89 -6.50 14.95
N GLY A 263 7.66 -5.50 14.12
CA GLY A 263 7.20 -4.20 14.58
C GLY A 263 6.82 -3.26 13.45
N GLY A 264 6.34 -2.08 13.80
CA GLY A 264 5.99 -1.05 12.84
C GLY A 264 6.19 0.35 13.41
N PHE A 265 6.42 1.30 12.52
CA PHE A 265 6.53 2.71 12.88
C PHE A 265 5.78 3.59 11.88
N ILE A 266 5.37 4.75 12.36
CA ILE A 266 4.86 5.83 11.52
C ILE A 266 5.34 7.17 12.07
N THR A 267 5.73 8.08 11.17
CA THR A 267 5.99 9.49 11.45
C THR A 267 5.14 10.35 10.54
N MET A 268 4.38 11.27 11.12
CA MET A 268 3.37 12.05 10.41
C MET A 268 3.41 13.52 10.85
N ASP A 269 3.21 14.45 9.91
CA ASP A 269 2.96 15.86 10.23
C ASP A 269 1.61 16.01 10.92
N VAL A 270 1.58 16.68 12.08
CA VAL A 270 0.36 16.80 12.90
C VAL A 270 -0.67 17.77 12.33
N HIS A 271 -0.31 18.64 11.39
CA HIS A 271 -1.17 19.70 10.87
C HIS A 271 -1.86 19.33 9.57
N ASN A 272 -1.14 18.65 8.64
CA ASN A 272 -1.68 18.32 7.32
C ASN A 272 -1.87 16.80 7.09
N GLY A 273 -1.24 15.94 7.91
CA GLY A 273 -1.35 14.48 7.77
C GLY A 273 -0.38 13.86 6.76
N GLU A 274 0.59 14.62 6.23
CA GLU A 274 1.68 14.06 5.42
C GLU A 274 2.42 12.98 6.21
N ILE A 275 2.53 11.78 5.65
CA ILE A 275 3.32 10.70 6.25
C ILE A 275 4.76 10.86 5.77
N LEU A 276 5.66 11.13 6.74
CA LEU A 276 7.08 11.34 6.49
C LEU A 276 7.88 10.02 6.48
N GLY A 277 7.38 9.02 7.19
CA GLY A 277 7.94 7.69 7.22
C GLY A 277 6.94 6.68 7.75
N VAL A 278 6.91 5.49 7.16
CA VAL A 278 6.05 4.39 7.58
C VAL A 278 6.64 3.07 7.15
N GLY A 279 6.78 2.13 8.07
CA GLY A 279 7.39 0.86 7.75
C GLY A 279 7.06 -0.24 8.76
N SER A 280 7.42 -1.43 8.36
CA SER A 280 7.26 -2.67 9.13
C SER A 280 8.53 -3.51 9.08
N PHE A 281 8.72 -4.33 10.10
CA PHE A 281 9.74 -5.36 10.13
C PHE A 281 9.09 -6.69 10.54
N PRO A 282 9.47 -7.83 9.95
CA PRO A 282 10.39 -7.98 8.82
C PRO A 282 9.92 -7.28 7.54
N THR A 283 10.87 -6.95 6.67
CA THR A 283 10.62 -6.35 5.35
C THR A 283 10.97 -7.31 4.23
N PHE A 284 10.75 -6.91 2.99
CA PHE A 284 11.02 -7.69 1.78
C PHE A 284 11.53 -6.76 0.67
N ASP A 285 12.15 -7.35 -0.37
CA ASP A 285 12.52 -6.64 -1.59
C ASP A 285 11.37 -6.71 -2.61
N PRO A 286 10.71 -5.58 -2.96
CA PRO A 286 9.60 -5.57 -3.92
C PRO A 286 10.00 -6.06 -5.33
N SER A 287 11.30 -6.06 -5.66
CA SER A 287 11.78 -6.58 -6.94
C SER A 287 11.44 -8.07 -7.15
N ILE A 288 11.14 -8.80 -6.08
CA ILE A 288 10.72 -10.20 -6.14
C ILE A 288 9.45 -10.40 -6.99
N PHE A 289 8.56 -9.40 -7.03
CA PHE A 289 7.32 -9.45 -7.83
C PHE A 289 7.54 -9.16 -9.32
N THR A 290 8.73 -8.71 -9.72
CA THR A 290 9.05 -8.43 -11.13
C THR A 290 9.43 -9.69 -11.93
N ARG A 291 9.51 -10.84 -11.29
CA ARG A 291 9.91 -12.13 -11.87
C ARG A 291 9.13 -13.28 -11.20
N PRO A 292 9.01 -14.44 -11.86
CA PRO A 292 8.40 -15.61 -11.25
C PRO A 292 9.13 -16.00 -9.96
N MET A 293 8.37 -16.19 -8.88
CA MET A 293 8.89 -16.60 -7.58
C MET A 293 9.13 -18.11 -7.52
N THR A 294 10.19 -18.51 -6.84
CA THR A 294 10.41 -19.91 -6.44
C THR A 294 9.45 -20.30 -5.31
N GLN A 295 9.18 -21.61 -5.15
CA GLN A 295 8.34 -22.09 -4.06
C GLN A 295 8.85 -21.64 -2.68
N SER A 296 10.17 -21.66 -2.46
CA SER A 296 10.78 -21.18 -1.21
C SER A 296 10.51 -19.69 -0.95
N GLN A 297 10.51 -18.85 -2.00
CA GLN A 297 10.16 -17.42 -1.87
C GLN A 297 8.67 -17.23 -1.55
N VAL A 298 7.80 -18.01 -2.21
CA VAL A 298 6.35 -17.99 -1.89
C VAL A 298 6.13 -18.42 -0.44
N ASP A 299 6.76 -19.48 0.02
CA ASP A 299 6.62 -19.97 1.39
C ASP A 299 7.13 -18.92 2.41
N ALA A 300 8.25 -18.28 2.15
CA ALA A 300 8.81 -17.24 3.02
C ALA A 300 7.96 -15.97 3.08
N LEU A 301 7.29 -15.58 1.99
CA LEU A 301 6.48 -14.37 1.94
C LEU A 301 5.05 -14.56 2.43
N TYR A 302 4.42 -15.70 2.08
CA TYR A 302 2.97 -15.89 2.27
C TYR A 302 2.59 -16.93 3.32
N ARG A 303 3.51 -17.80 3.75
CA ARG A 303 3.20 -18.89 4.68
C ARG A 303 3.90 -18.78 6.02
N ASP A 304 4.84 -17.87 6.16
CA ASP A 304 5.45 -17.58 7.45
C ASP A 304 4.54 -16.64 8.24
N GLU A 305 3.59 -17.19 8.99
CA GLU A 305 2.63 -16.43 9.79
C GLU A 305 3.29 -15.68 10.95
N VAL A 306 4.46 -16.10 11.41
CA VAL A 306 5.18 -15.47 12.53
C VAL A 306 5.95 -14.26 12.04
N ALA A 307 6.75 -14.41 11.00
CA ALA A 307 7.49 -13.30 10.40
C ALA A 307 6.55 -12.36 9.63
N ALA A 308 5.60 -12.93 8.87
CA ALA A 308 4.62 -12.23 8.04
C ALA A 308 5.21 -10.97 7.36
N PRO A 309 6.24 -11.12 6.49
CA PRO A 309 7.01 -9.98 5.97
C PRO A 309 6.19 -9.04 5.10
N LEU A 310 5.07 -9.49 4.52
CA LEU A 310 4.16 -8.65 3.74
C LEU A 310 3.21 -7.81 4.62
N ALA A 311 3.12 -8.12 5.91
CA ALA A 311 2.19 -7.42 6.80
C ALA A 311 2.67 -5.99 7.09
N ASN A 312 1.88 -5.01 6.72
CA ASN A 312 2.13 -3.62 7.11
C ASN A 312 1.62 -3.35 8.54
N ARG A 313 2.48 -3.65 9.52
CA ARG A 313 2.15 -3.53 10.94
C ARG A 313 1.86 -2.10 11.40
N ALA A 314 2.35 -1.12 10.65
CA ALA A 314 2.15 0.29 10.99
C ALA A 314 0.71 0.76 10.76
N ILE A 315 0.02 0.21 9.75
CA ILE A 315 -1.32 0.65 9.34
C ILE A 315 -2.40 -0.43 9.47
N ALA A 316 -2.01 -1.72 9.47
CA ALA A 316 -2.92 -2.87 9.53
C ALA A 316 -2.69 -3.78 10.74
N GLY A 317 -1.68 -3.52 11.56
CA GLY A 317 -1.46 -4.29 12.79
C GLY A 317 -2.63 -4.12 13.78
N LEU A 318 -2.92 -5.16 14.55
CA LEU A 318 -4.01 -5.18 15.54
C LEU A 318 -3.41 -5.49 16.91
N TYR A 319 -3.23 -4.45 17.71
CA TYR A 319 -2.53 -4.56 18.98
C TYR A 319 -3.24 -3.84 20.12
N PRO A 320 -3.22 -4.38 21.35
CA PRO A 320 -3.47 -3.58 22.54
C PRO A 320 -2.34 -2.56 22.70
N THR A 321 -2.65 -1.41 23.28
CA THR A 321 -1.73 -0.27 23.30
C THR A 321 -1.01 -0.08 24.62
N GLY A 322 -1.57 -0.61 25.69
CA GLY A 322 -1.10 -0.24 27.02
C GLY A 322 -1.18 1.27 27.26
N SER A 323 -0.30 1.77 28.06
CA SER A 323 -0.32 3.13 28.60
C SER A 323 -0.27 4.27 27.57
N VAL A 324 -0.02 4.02 26.28
CA VAL A 324 -0.16 5.11 25.27
C VAL A 324 -1.63 5.49 25.03
N PHE A 325 -2.58 4.67 25.46
CA PHE A 325 -4.01 5.00 25.43
C PHE A 325 -4.41 6.04 26.49
N LYS A 326 -3.60 6.27 27.52
CA LYS A 326 -3.87 7.21 28.63
C LYS A 326 -4.13 8.63 28.16
N LEU A 327 -3.57 9.06 27.03
CA LEU A 327 -3.92 10.34 26.40
C LEU A 327 -5.42 10.40 26.06
N VAL A 328 -5.97 9.32 25.48
CA VAL A 328 -7.40 9.22 25.14
C VAL A 328 -8.25 9.23 26.40
N THR A 329 -7.81 8.51 27.42
CA THR A 329 -8.50 8.43 28.72
C THR A 329 -8.51 9.80 29.43
N ALA A 330 -7.38 10.52 29.43
CA ALA A 330 -7.29 11.88 29.97
C ALA A 330 -8.28 12.81 29.26
N MET A 331 -8.30 12.81 27.92
CA MET A 331 -9.26 13.60 27.14
C MET A 331 -10.72 13.23 27.46
N ALA A 332 -11.01 11.94 27.63
CA ALA A 332 -12.34 11.48 27.98
C ALA A 332 -12.76 11.95 29.38
N ALA A 333 -11.91 11.78 30.37
CA ALA A 333 -12.20 12.12 31.78
C ALA A 333 -12.37 13.63 31.98
N LEU A 334 -11.47 14.45 31.43
CA LEU A 334 -11.56 15.92 31.50
C LEU A 334 -12.84 16.43 30.83
N ASN A 335 -13.16 15.96 29.64
CA ASN A 335 -14.32 16.45 28.89
C ASN A 335 -15.66 15.88 29.36
N SER A 336 -15.67 14.82 30.17
CA SER A 336 -16.88 14.31 30.83
C SER A 336 -17.08 14.89 32.23
N GLY A 337 -16.12 15.69 32.73
CA GLY A 337 -16.18 16.31 34.05
C GLY A 337 -15.87 15.32 35.19
N GLU A 338 -15.28 14.18 34.88
CA GLU A 338 -14.93 13.14 35.86
C GLU A 338 -13.61 13.47 36.60
N THR A 339 -12.83 14.42 36.08
CA THR A 339 -11.64 14.98 36.72
C THR A 339 -11.38 16.39 36.24
N THR A 340 -10.44 17.08 36.90
CA THR A 340 -9.85 18.36 36.48
C THR A 340 -8.34 18.19 36.27
N THR A 341 -7.69 19.18 35.67
CA THR A 341 -6.23 19.17 35.48
C THR A 341 -5.46 19.14 36.80
N SER A 342 -6.05 19.67 37.88
CA SER A 342 -5.44 19.82 39.21
C SER A 342 -6.00 18.88 40.28
N GLU A 343 -6.89 17.95 39.93
CA GLU A 343 -7.37 16.95 40.89
C GLU A 343 -6.25 15.98 41.26
N VAL A 344 -6.02 15.86 42.58
CA VAL A 344 -5.00 14.95 43.11
C VAL A 344 -5.65 13.65 43.58
N ILE A 345 -5.11 12.52 43.10
CA ILE A 345 -5.51 11.17 43.51
C ILE A 345 -4.34 10.53 44.24
N GLU A 346 -4.62 9.81 45.36
CA GLU A 346 -3.61 9.07 46.08
C GLU A 346 -3.31 7.74 45.37
N ASP A 347 -2.12 7.61 44.78
CA ASP A 347 -1.65 6.38 44.14
C ASP A 347 -0.90 5.51 45.13
N GLY A 348 -1.61 4.67 45.84
CA GLY A 348 -1.07 3.67 46.76
C GLY A 348 -0.56 2.39 46.11
N GLY A 349 -0.38 2.35 44.77
CA GLY A 349 0.12 1.21 44.02
C GLY A 349 -0.95 0.26 43.51
N SER A 350 -2.20 0.33 44.06
CA SER A 350 -3.33 -0.49 43.59
C SER A 350 -4.66 0.08 44.05
N ILE A 351 -5.76 -0.32 43.33
CA ILE A 351 -7.15 -0.08 43.73
C ILE A 351 -7.95 -1.36 43.68
N MET A 352 -9.10 -1.37 44.40
CA MET A 352 -10.11 -2.41 44.29
C MET A 352 -11.28 -1.88 43.49
N VAL A 353 -11.71 -2.64 42.47
CA VAL A 353 -12.93 -2.37 41.70
C VAL A 353 -13.82 -3.60 41.79
N GLY A 354 -14.88 -3.50 42.53
CA GLY A 354 -15.64 -4.68 42.96
C GLY A 354 -14.77 -5.58 43.85
N ASP A 355 -14.62 -6.84 43.48
CA ASP A 355 -13.80 -7.85 44.16
C ASP A 355 -12.41 -8.04 43.48
N GLN A 356 -12.12 -7.31 42.41
CA GLN A 356 -10.88 -7.41 41.66
C GLN A 356 -9.88 -6.32 42.04
N ARG A 357 -8.63 -6.73 42.23
CA ARG A 357 -7.49 -5.81 42.48
C ARG A 357 -6.82 -5.45 41.18
N PHE A 358 -6.65 -4.14 40.93
CA PHE A 358 -5.89 -3.54 39.85
C PHE A 358 -4.67 -2.82 40.41
N GLN A 359 -3.51 -2.93 39.77
CA GLN A 359 -2.26 -2.40 40.32
C GLN A 359 -1.37 -1.78 39.26
N ASN A 360 -0.53 -0.85 39.66
CA ASN A 360 0.56 -0.33 38.83
C ASN A 360 1.55 -1.44 38.46
N ALA A 361 2.31 -1.23 37.38
CA ALA A 361 3.39 -2.12 37.02
C ALA A 361 4.33 -2.35 38.21
N GLY A 362 4.58 -3.61 38.58
CA GLY A 362 5.36 -3.98 39.75
C GLY A 362 4.76 -3.55 41.10
N GLY A 363 3.53 -3.06 41.16
CA GLY A 363 2.86 -2.62 42.40
C GLY A 363 3.44 -1.35 43.00
N ALA A 364 4.16 -0.53 42.22
CA ALA A 364 4.78 0.71 42.68
C ALA A 364 3.74 1.77 43.13
N ALA A 365 3.92 2.37 44.30
CA ALA A 365 3.10 3.48 44.78
C ALA A 365 3.79 4.81 44.41
N ASN A 366 3.01 5.75 43.82
CA ASN A 366 3.52 7.05 43.39
C ASN A 366 3.14 8.20 44.34
N GLY A 367 2.31 7.89 45.41
CA GLY A 367 1.79 8.90 46.31
C GLY A 367 0.73 9.80 45.64
N PRO A 368 0.62 11.06 46.08
CA PRO A 368 -0.35 11.99 45.48
C PRO A 368 0.07 12.36 44.05
N VAL A 369 -0.81 12.14 43.09
CA VAL A 369 -0.60 12.44 41.67
C VAL A 369 -1.80 13.24 41.13
N ASP A 370 -1.50 14.33 40.43
CA ASP A 370 -2.43 15.00 39.53
C ASP A 370 -2.28 14.47 38.10
N LEU A 371 -2.94 15.06 37.11
CA LEU A 371 -2.91 14.59 35.74
C LEU A 371 -1.49 14.61 35.13
N GLU A 372 -0.74 15.70 35.31
CA GLU A 372 0.63 15.85 34.76
C GLU A 372 1.55 14.78 35.35
N ARG A 373 1.55 14.68 36.70
CA ARG A 373 2.36 13.66 37.39
C ARG A 373 1.94 12.23 37.04
N ALA A 374 0.63 11.97 36.91
CA ALA A 374 0.11 10.66 36.52
C ALA A 374 0.57 10.24 35.12
N LEU A 375 0.65 11.18 34.18
CA LEU A 375 1.22 10.94 32.84
C LEU A 375 2.73 10.76 32.90
N GLN A 376 3.46 11.57 33.68
CA GLN A 376 4.89 11.49 33.86
C GLN A 376 5.36 10.11 34.33
N VAL A 377 4.77 9.61 35.42
CA VAL A 377 5.12 8.31 36.01
C VAL A 377 4.32 7.15 35.43
N SER A 378 3.40 7.44 34.52
CA SER A 378 2.48 6.45 33.95
C SER A 378 1.63 5.72 34.99
N SER A 379 1.10 6.40 36.03
CA SER A 379 0.25 5.82 37.07
C SER A 379 -0.95 5.09 36.47
N ASP A 380 -1.02 3.78 36.61
CA ASP A 380 -2.22 3.02 36.21
C ASP A 380 -3.36 3.30 37.20
N VAL A 381 -3.06 3.43 38.50
CA VAL A 381 -4.05 3.70 39.54
C VAL A 381 -4.86 4.96 39.23
N TYR A 382 -4.21 6.07 38.82
CA TYR A 382 -4.92 7.28 38.43
C TYR A 382 -5.92 7.01 37.30
N PHE A 383 -5.47 6.32 36.25
CA PHE A 383 -6.30 6.03 35.08
C PHE A 383 -7.33 4.92 35.32
N TYR A 384 -7.09 3.99 36.23
CA TYR A 384 -8.10 3.05 36.70
C TYR A 384 -9.27 3.75 37.40
N VAL A 385 -8.97 4.74 38.25
CA VAL A 385 -10.02 5.58 38.87
C VAL A 385 -10.83 6.30 37.80
N MET A 386 -10.19 6.85 36.78
CA MET A 386 -10.89 7.48 35.66
C MET A 386 -11.75 6.46 34.88
N GLY A 387 -11.22 5.27 34.62
CA GLY A 387 -11.96 4.17 33.98
C GLY A 387 -13.19 3.74 34.79
N GLU A 388 -13.07 3.64 36.12
CA GLU A 388 -14.16 3.30 37.01
C GLU A 388 -15.24 4.41 37.03
N ARG A 389 -14.86 5.67 37.12
CA ARG A 389 -15.82 6.81 37.07
C ARG A 389 -16.61 6.86 35.77
N MET A 390 -16.00 6.48 34.64
CA MET A 390 -16.62 6.54 33.31
C MET A 390 -17.31 5.24 32.87
N TRP A 391 -17.36 4.17 33.69
CA TRP A 391 -17.66 2.82 33.22
C TRP A 391 -19.06 2.65 32.58
N ASP A 392 -20.07 3.37 33.07
CA ASP A 392 -21.46 3.31 32.58
C ASP A 392 -21.84 4.48 31.66
N THR A 393 -20.95 5.48 31.53
CA THR A 393 -21.21 6.69 30.74
C THR A 393 -20.90 6.52 29.26
N GLY A 394 -20.04 5.56 28.90
CA GLY A 394 -19.50 5.39 27.55
C GLY A 394 -18.63 6.59 27.08
N ALA A 395 -18.16 7.43 28.00
CA ALA A 395 -17.35 8.60 27.67
C ALA A 395 -16.02 8.21 27.02
N LEU A 396 -15.37 7.17 27.53
CA LEU A 396 -14.10 6.65 27.02
C LEU A 396 -14.21 6.24 25.54
N GLN A 397 -15.24 5.46 25.20
CA GLN A 397 -15.48 5.01 23.83
C GLN A 397 -15.84 6.17 22.90
N ARG A 398 -16.69 7.12 23.37
CA ARG A 398 -17.03 8.28 22.58
C ARG A 398 -15.81 9.13 22.23
N TRP A 399 -14.91 9.34 23.20
CA TRP A 399 -13.70 10.12 22.98
C TRP A 399 -12.67 9.38 22.15
N GLY A 400 -12.48 8.08 22.37
CA GLY A 400 -11.66 7.24 21.50
C GLY A 400 -12.08 7.34 20.04
N HIS A 401 -13.37 7.20 19.75
CA HIS A 401 -13.90 7.37 18.39
C HIS A 401 -13.78 8.81 17.85
N LYS A 402 -13.93 9.83 18.71
CA LYS A 402 -13.71 11.22 18.31
C LYS A 402 -12.28 11.45 17.87
N LEU A 403 -11.31 10.88 18.57
CA LEU A 403 -9.88 10.99 18.26
C LEU A 403 -9.41 10.03 17.15
N GLY A 404 -10.27 9.13 16.65
CA GLY A 404 -9.96 8.27 15.49
C GLY A 404 -9.74 6.80 15.81
N ILE A 405 -9.69 6.41 17.08
CA ILE A 405 -9.51 5.01 17.47
C ILE A 405 -10.74 4.18 17.08
N GLY A 406 -10.53 2.99 16.51
CA GLY A 406 -11.60 2.10 16.05
C GLY A 406 -12.42 2.69 14.90
N ARG A 407 -11.83 3.53 14.06
CA ARG A 407 -12.46 4.13 12.90
C ARG A 407 -11.53 4.12 11.69
N PRO A 408 -12.09 3.99 10.46
CA PRO A 408 -11.28 4.07 9.25
C PRO A 408 -10.46 5.36 9.22
N THR A 409 -9.17 5.22 8.94
CA THR A 409 -8.22 6.35 8.95
C THR A 409 -8.35 7.26 7.74
N GLY A 410 -8.75 6.69 6.60
CA GLY A 410 -8.86 7.38 5.31
C GLY A 410 -7.52 7.64 4.63
N ILE A 411 -6.49 6.89 5.04
CA ILE A 411 -5.20 6.88 4.35
C ILE A 411 -5.39 6.52 2.86
N ASP A 412 -4.58 7.10 2.02
CA ASP A 412 -4.55 6.88 0.57
C ASP A 412 -3.79 5.60 0.15
N LEU A 413 -3.93 4.55 0.93
CA LEU A 413 -3.39 3.22 0.65
C LEU A 413 -4.52 2.18 0.76
N PRO A 414 -4.46 1.09 0.00
CA PRO A 414 -5.40 -0.02 0.17
C PRO A 414 -5.30 -0.57 1.60
N LEU A 415 -6.38 -0.49 2.35
CA LEU A 415 -6.43 -0.94 3.74
C LEU A 415 -7.80 -1.52 4.07
N VAL A 416 -7.81 -2.70 4.65
CA VAL A 416 -8.97 -3.24 5.37
C VAL A 416 -8.79 -2.87 6.84
N ASP A 417 -9.66 -1.99 7.36
CA ASP A 417 -9.59 -1.52 8.74
C ASP A 417 -10.40 -2.46 9.64
N GLU A 418 -9.71 -3.29 10.39
CA GLU A 418 -10.27 -4.26 11.34
C GLU A 418 -10.06 -3.83 12.81
N THR A 419 -9.62 -2.58 13.04
CA THR A 419 -9.37 -2.07 14.39
C THR A 419 -10.64 -2.04 15.23
N LEU A 420 -10.49 -2.27 16.53
CA LEU A 420 -11.59 -2.38 17.49
C LEU A 420 -11.36 -1.50 18.71
N LEU A 421 -12.31 -0.62 18.99
CA LEU A 421 -12.46 0.02 20.30
C LEU A 421 -13.62 -0.67 21.02
N PRO A 422 -13.35 -1.55 22.01
CA PRO A 422 -14.37 -2.35 22.67
C PRO A 422 -15.34 -1.47 23.45
N SER A 423 -16.60 -1.88 23.46
CA SER A 423 -17.68 -1.18 24.16
C SER A 423 -18.61 -2.15 24.87
N GLN A 424 -19.40 -1.61 25.80
CA GLN A 424 -20.44 -2.39 26.48
C GLN A 424 -21.40 -3.05 25.48
N ALA A 425 -21.82 -2.34 24.44
CA ALA A 425 -22.72 -2.88 23.42
C ALA A 425 -22.10 -4.07 22.69
N TRP A 426 -20.85 -3.89 22.23
CA TRP A 426 -20.09 -4.94 21.52
C TRP A 426 -19.87 -6.18 22.39
N ARG A 427 -19.37 -6.01 23.63
CA ARG A 427 -19.08 -7.13 24.52
C ARG A 427 -20.35 -7.88 24.93
N ASN A 428 -21.45 -7.16 25.17
CA ASN A 428 -22.72 -7.77 25.53
C ASN A 428 -23.36 -8.51 24.34
N GLU A 429 -23.12 -8.08 23.09
CA GLU A 429 -23.51 -8.86 21.92
C GLU A 429 -22.68 -10.13 21.82
N LEU A 430 -21.37 -10.03 21.92
CA LEU A 430 -20.46 -11.18 21.91
C LEU A 430 -20.82 -12.20 23.01
N TYR A 431 -21.23 -11.73 24.21
CA TYR A 431 -21.71 -12.61 25.29
C TYR A 431 -23.01 -13.32 24.91
N ARG A 432 -23.97 -12.65 24.30
CA ARG A 432 -25.22 -13.25 23.82
C ARG A 432 -24.99 -14.30 22.74
N GLU A 433 -23.97 -14.14 21.92
CA GLU A 433 -23.56 -15.09 20.89
C GLU A 433 -22.69 -16.23 21.42
N GLY A 434 -22.31 -16.21 22.69
CA GLY A 434 -21.45 -17.22 23.32
C GLY A 434 -19.96 -17.08 23.00
N GLY A 435 -19.55 -15.95 22.47
CA GLY A 435 -18.15 -15.65 22.12
C GLY A 435 -17.31 -15.20 23.32
N THR A 436 -17.93 -14.94 24.47
CA THR A 436 -17.24 -14.60 25.73
C THR A 436 -18.02 -15.16 26.92
N ASP A 437 -17.34 -15.30 28.05
CA ASP A 437 -17.86 -15.91 29.27
C ASP A 437 -18.75 -14.98 30.14
N ARG A 438 -18.62 -13.64 29.93
CA ARG A 438 -19.34 -12.63 30.72
C ARG A 438 -19.61 -11.35 29.93
N PRO A 439 -20.67 -10.59 30.33
CA PRO A 439 -20.93 -9.28 29.76
C PRO A 439 -19.89 -8.24 30.22
N TRP A 440 -19.98 -7.03 29.64
CA TRP A 440 -19.16 -5.87 30.02
C TRP A 440 -19.34 -5.50 31.49
N SER A 441 -18.26 -5.17 32.16
CA SER A 441 -18.20 -4.79 33.57
C SER A 441 -17.37 -3.51 33.78
N ALA A 442 -17.42 -2.95 34.97
CA ALA A 442 -16.55 -1.83 35.37
C ALA A 442 -15.07 -2.19 35.22
N GLY A 443 -14.68 -3.45 35.52
CA GLY A 443 -13.30 -3.94 35.33
C GLY A 443 -12.83 -3.88 33.89
N ASP A 444 -13.69 -4.13 32.90
CA ASP A 444 -13.32 -4.00 31.49
C ASP A 444 -13.04 -2.54 31.11
N ASN A 445 -13.86 -1.60 31.61
CA ASN A 445 -13.64 -0.18 31.35
C ASN A 445 -12.38 0.35 32.03
N VAL A 446 -12.09 -0.14 33.24
CA VAL A 446 -10.85 0.15 33.98
C VAL A 446 -9.63 -0.32 33.20
N GLN A 447 -9.65 -1.53 32.69
CA GLN A 447 -8.59 -2.09 31.85
C GLN A 447 -8.44 -1.34 30.51
N LEU A 448 -9.57 -1.00 29.89
CA LEU A 448 -9.57 -0.19 28.65
C LEU A 448 -8.95 1.19 28.88
N ALA A 449 -9.17 1.80 30.05
CA ALA A 449 -8.61 3.11 30.38
C ALA A 449 -7.06 3.15 30.35
N VAL A 450 -6.40 2.00 30.47
CA VAL A 450 -4.95 1.85 30.33
C VAL A 450 -4.55 1.12 29.03
N GLY A 451 -5.50 0.97 28.08
CA GLY A 451 -5.22 0.42 26.75
C GLY A 451 -5.04 -1.08 26.69
N GLN A 452 -5.73 -1.81 27.56
CA GLN A 452 -5.73 -3.27 27.63
C GLN A 452 -7.08 -3.85 27.18
N VAL A 453 -7.37 -5.09 27.52
CA VAL A 453 -8.56 -5.86 27.13
C VAL A 453 -8.57 -6.11 25.60
N ASP A 454 -9.75 -6.08 25.00
CA ASP A 454 -9.97 -6.37 23.58
C ASP A 454 -9.66 -5.18 22.65
N LEU A 455 -8.96 -4.14 23.13
CA LEU A 455 -8.55 -2.99 22.30
C LEU A 455 -7.61 -3.47 21.20
N GLN A 456 -7.94 -3.16 19.95
CA GLN A 456 -7.11 -3.45 18.78
C GLN A 456 -6.94 -2.18 17.94
N THR A 457 -5.72 -1.68 17.90
CA THR A 457 -5.35 -0.48 17.15
C THR A 457 -3.94 -0.62 16.58
N ASN A 458 -3.51 0.37 15.79
CA ASN A 458 -2.22 0.38 15.12
C ASN A 458 -1.50 1.72 15.31
N PRO A 459 -0.20 1.81 14.95
CA PRO A 459 0.57 3.05 15.02
C PRO A 459 -0.09 4.24 14.34
N LEU A 460 -0.73 4.05 13.17
CA LEU A 460 -1.40 5.14 12.45
C LEU A 460 -2.57 5.74 13.23
N GLN A 461 -3.44 4.92 13.82
CA GLN A 461 -4.56 5.45 14.61
C GLN A 461 -4.09 6.20 15.86
N LEU A 462 -3.04 5.70 16.52
CA LEU A 462 -2.43 6.41 17.65
C LEU A 462 -1.79 7.73 17.20
N ALA A 463 -1.07 7.74 16.09
CA ALA A 463 -0.51 8.97 15.53
C ALA A 463 -1.60 10.03 15.24
N ILE A 464 -2.74 9.62 14.65
CA ILE A 464 -3.90 10.50 14.43
C ILE A 464 -4.44 11.04 15.75
N ALA A 465 -4.61 10.20 16.78
CA ALA A 465 -5.15 10.61 18.07
C ALA A 465 -4.24 11.61 18.79
N TYR A 466 -2.93 11.36 18.79
CA TYR A 466 -1.93 12.25 19.36
C TYR A 466 -1.83 13.57 18.58
N ALA A 467 -1.81 13.51 17.25
CA ALA A 467 -1.83 14.68 16.39
C ALA A 467 -3.06 15.57 16.66
N ALA A 468 -4.24 14.95 16.81
CA ALA A 468 -5.48 15.67 17.08
C ALA A 468 -5.42 16.45 18.39
N VAL A 469 -4.86 15.90 19.45
CA VAL A 469 -4.65 16.63 20.71
C VAL A 469 -3.62 17.73 20.51
N ALA A 470 -2.50 17.44 19.86
CA ALA A 470 -1.41 18.39 19.65
C ALA A 470 -1.80 19.62 18.83
N ASN A 471 -2.62 19.44 17.77
CA ASN A 471 -3.02 20.49 16.84
C ASN A 471 -4.34 21.23 17.23
N GLY A 472 -4.86 20.97 18.43
CA GLY A 472 -6.08 21.63 18.93
C GLY A 472 -7.39 21.03 18.41
N GLY A 473 -7.39 19.76 17.96
CA GLY A 473 -8.60 18.98 17.66
C GLY A 473 -8.86 18.69 16.19
N THR A 474 -7.95 19.02 15.30
CA THR A 474 -8.10 18.70 13.88
C THR A 474 -7.73 17.23 13.63
N ILE A 475 -8.70 16.43 13.18
CA ILE A 475 -8.47 15.07 12.73
C ILE A 475 -8.02 15.12 11.28
N VAL A 476 -6.72 15.07 11.06
CA VAL A 476 -6.11 15.11 9.73
C VAL A 476 -6.42 13.85 8.90
N THR A 477 -6.32 13.96 7.59
CA THR A 477 -6.38 12.83 6.68
C THR A 477 -4.95 12.38 6.38
N PRO A 478 -4.50 11.22 6.90
CA PRO A 478 -3.16 10.73 6.61
C PRO A 478 -3.02 10.40 5.12
N HIS A 479 -1.87 10.75 4.53
CA HIS A 479 -1.63 10.49 3.11
C HIS A 479 -0.13 10.38 2.81
N VAL A 480 0.19 9.56 1.82
CA VAL A 480 1.56 9.38 1.29
C VAL A 480 1.77 10.07 -0.05
N GLY A 481 0.71 10.30 -0.84
CA GLY A 481 0.82 11.04 -2.10
C GLY A 481 0.96 12.53 -1.85
N LYS A 482 1.94 13.18 -2.50
CA LYS A 482 2.20 14.62 -2.40
C LYS A 482 1.89 15.36 -3.70
N GLU A 483 2.52 14.95 -4.80
CA GLU A 483 2.41 15.64 -6.09
C GLU A 483 2.39 14.64 -7.25
N ILE A 484 1.71 15.03 -8.34
CA ILE A 484 1.82 14.37 -9.64
C ILE A 484 2.54 15.33 -10.58
N ASP A 485 3.66 14.86 -11.14
CA ASP A 485 4.49 15.65 -12.05
C ASP A 485 4.42 15.12 -13.48
N ASP A 486 4.63 16.02 -14.45
CA ASP A 486 4.86 15.58 -15.83
C ASP A 486 6.33 15.14 -16.02
N ALA A 487 6.64 14.64 -17.23
CA ALA A 487 7.96 14.10 -17.56
C ALA A 487 9.12 15.14 -17.49
N VAL A 488 8.79 16.43 -17.36
CA VAL A 488 9.78 17.52 -17.22
C VAL A 488 9.81 18.10 -15.80
N GLY A 489 9.11 17.48 -14.86
CA GLY A 489 9.09 17.86 -13.43
C GLY A 489 8.16 19.04 -13.12
N ARG A 490 7.18 19.32 -13.98
CA ARG A 490 6.17 20.34 -13.69
C ARG A 490 5.01 19.71 -12.94
N VAL A 491 4.66 20.28 -11.79
CA VAL A 491 3.53 19.85 -10.97
C VAL A 491 2.23 20.01 -11.74
N LEU A 492 1.50 18.93 -11.90
CA LEU A 492 0.17 18.85 -12.51
C LEU A 492 -0.95 18.80 -11.48
N LYS A 493 -0.67 18.23 -10.31
CA LYS A 493 -1.62 18.10 -9.23
C LYS A 493 -0.87 17.97 -7.90
N GLU A 494 -1.33 18.70 -6.90
CA GLU A 494 -0.95 18.52 -5.50
C GLU A 494 -2.05 17.78 -4.75
N PHE A 495 -1.66 17.04 -3.72
CA PHE A 495 -2.57 16.37 -2.80
C PHE A 495 -2.50 17.08 -1.45
N ASP A 496 -3.59 17.69 -1.07
CA ASP A 496 -3.81 18.34 0.23
C ASP A 496 -5.23 17.95 0.68
N PRO A 497 -5.40 16.70 1.15
CA PRO A 497 -6.73 16.23 1.54
C PRO A 497 -7.25 17.03 2.73
N PRO A 498 -8.53 17.46 2.70
CA PRO A 498 -9.11 18.21 3.79
C PRO A 498 -9.14 17.39 5.07
N ALA A 499 -9.05 18.07 6.20
CA ALA A 499 -9.25 17.43 7.49
C ALA A 499 -10.60 16.70 7.54
N ARG A 500 -10.63 15.52 8.14
CA ARG A 500 -11.83 14.67 8.20
C ARG A 500 -12.92 15.29 9.07
N ARG A 501 -12.51 15.90 10.16
CA ARG A 501 -13.38 16.60 11.11
C ARG A 501 -12.55 17.42 12.10
N HIS A 502 -13.24 18.25 12.86
CA HIS A 502 -12.66 18.94 14.01
C HIS A 502 -13.40 18.52 15.29
N VAL A 503 -12.65 18.28 16.34
CA VAL A 503 -13.14 17.97 17.70
C VAL A 503 -12.67 19.10 18.61
N HIS A 504 -13.56 19.65 19.41
CA HIS A 504 -13.15 20.69 20.35
C HIS A 504 -12.18 20.10 21.39
N VAL A 505 -10.99 20.65 21.47
CA VAL A 505 -9.96 20.37 22.47
C VAL A 505 -9.71 21.67 23.24
N ASP A 506 -10.02 21.65 24.53
CA ASP A 506 -9.78 22.81 25.39
C ASP A 506 -8.25 23.03 25.49
N PRO A 507 -7.77 24.28 25.27
CA PRO A 507 -6.33 24.58 25.39
C PRO A 507 -5.73 24.20 26.75
N GLU A 508 -6.46 24.40 27.85
CA GLU A 508 -5.99 24.00 29.20
C GLU A 508 -5.77 22.49 29.28
N TYR A 509 -6.70 21.69 28.75
CA TYR A 509 -6.57 20.23 28.75
C TYR A 509 -5.43 19.75 27.86
N ARG A 510 -5.31 20.36 26.67
CA ARG A 510 -4.19 20.10 25.77
C ARG A 510 -2.84 20.35 26.45
N ASP A 511 -2.71 21.54 27.04
CA ASP A 511 -1.44 21.99 27.60
C ASP A 511 -1.03 21.14 28.82
N ALA A 512 -1.96 20.79 29.71
CA ALA A 512 -1.70 19.87 30.83
C ALA A 512 -1.30 18.47 30.35
N ILE A 513 -1.98 17.93 29.34
CA ILE A 513 -1.63 16.61 28.77
C ILE A 513 -0.23 16.66 28.14
N LEU A 514 0.06 17.68 27.33
CA LEU A 514 1.37 17.82 26.70
C LEU A 514 2.50 18.05 27.73
N ALA A 515 2.23 18.77 28.81
CA ALA A 515 3.18 18.96 29.92
C ALA A 515 3.52 17.62 30.59
N GLY A 516 2.51 16.84 30.99
CA GLY A 516 2.75 15.53 31.59
C GLY A 516 3.49 14.55 30.67
N LEU A 517 3.21 14.60 29.35
CA LEU A 517 3.94 13.81 28.35
C LEU A 517 5.39 14.30 28.17
N HIS A 518 5.63 15.62 28.25
CA HIS A 518 6.97 16.19 28.25
C HIS A 518 7.76 15.75 29.49
N GLU A 519 7.16 15.81 30.65
CA GLU A 519 7.75 15.34 31.89
C GLU A 519 8.08 13.83 31.84
N ALA A 520 7.21 13.04 31.23
CA ALA A 520 7.48 11.60 31.05
C ALA A 520 8.71 11.33 30.17
N ALA A 521 9.01 12.22 29.23
CA ALA A 521 10.13 12.06 28.31
C ALA A 521 11.44 12.70 28.82
N GLN A 522 11.39 13.92 29.35
CA GLN A 522 12.61 14.74 29.57
C GLN A 522 12.79 15.29 30.96
N VAL A 523 11.91 14.95 31.91
CA VAL A 523 12.12 15.33 33.33
C VAL A 523 12.53 14.10 34.14
N PRO A 524 13.52 14.23 35.05
CA PRO A 524 13.95 13.11 35.90
C PRO A 524 12.77 12.43 36.61
N GLY A 525 12.75 11.10 36.58
CA GLY A 525 11.65 10.29 37.09
C GLY A 525 10.53 10.02 36.07
N GLY A 526 10.64 10.55 34.86
CA GLY A 526 9.78 10.22 33.75
C GLY A 526 10.11 8.84 33.15
N THR A 527 9.11 8.17 32.59
CA THR A 527 9.21 6.76 32.14
C THR A 527 10.16 6.54 30.96
N SER A 528 10.51 7.58 30.19
CA SER A 528 11.46 7.52 29.08
C SER A 528 12.62 8.52 29.22
N TYR A 529 12.84 9.06 30.42
CA TYR A 529 13.92 10.03 30.69
C TYR A 529 15.31 9.48 30.33
N GLU A 530 15.59 8.22 30.62
CA GLU A 530 16.87 7.59 30.28
C GLU A 530 17.15 7.58 28.77
N VAL A 531 16.13 7.66 27.93
CA VAL A 531 16.25 7.69 26.48
C VAL A 531 16.27 9.12 25.94
N PHE A 532 15.35 9.97 26.39
CA PHE A 532 15.12 11.30 25.81
C PHE A 532 15.68 12.46 26.65
N GLY A 533 16.10 12.23 27.89
CA GLY A 533 16.58 13.30 28.78
C GLY A 533 17.78 14.07 28.22
N GLY A 534 18.60 13.45 27.38
CA GLY A 534 19.73 14.08 26.69
C GLY A 534 19.43 14.59 25.28
N PHE A 535 18.22 14.37 24.75
CA PHE A 535 17.87 14.81 23.41
C PHE A 535 17.68 16.34 23.37
N PRO A 536 18.34 17.05 22.43
CA PRO A 536 18.40 18.53 22.48
C PRO A 536 17.08 19.21 22.12
N VAL A 537 16.18 18.50 21.44
CA VAL A 537 14.88 19.03 21.06
C VAL A 537 13.87 18.67 22.14
N PRO A 538 13.08 19.65 22.67
CA PRO A 538 12.02 19.35 23.61
C PRO A 538 10.95 18.45 22.96
N VAL A 539 10.58 17.36 23.64
CA VAL A 539 9.59 16.41 23.16
C VAL A 539 8.55 16.09 24.22
N ALA A 540 7.38 15.60 23.79
CA ALA A 540 6.32 15.07 24.66
C ALA A 540 6.05 13.62 24.26
N GLY A 541 6.43 12.65 25.10
CA GLY A 541 6.41 11.23 24.76
C GLY A 541 5.72 10.35 25.79
N LYS A 542 5.22 9.21 25.36
CA LYS A 542 4.56 8.23 26.23
C LYS A 542 5.02 6.82 25.91
N THR A 543 5.49 6.12 26.91
CA THR A 543 5.72 4.67 26.86
C THR A 543 4.41 3.90 26.98
N GLY A 544 4.34 2.76 26.32
CA GLY A 544 3.30 1.75 26.50
C GLY A 544 3.91 0.37 26.60
N THR A 545 3.28 -0.47 27.40
CA THR A 545 3.57 -1.90 27.53
C THR A 545 2.22 -2.59 27.62
N ALA A 546 1.94 -3.45 26.67
CA ALA A 546 0.66 -4.16 26.64
C ALA A 546 0.89 -5.66 26.77
N GLU A 547 0.22 -6.27 27.73
CA GLU A 547 0.29 -7.72 27.95
C GLU A 547 -0.30 -8.49 26.78
N ARG A 548 0.40 -9.54 26.34
CA ARG A 548 -0.03 -10.43 25.24
C ARG A 548 0.22 -11.91 25.56
N PRO A 549 -0.27 -12.44 26.68
CA PRO A 549 -0.01 -13.83 27.02
C PRO A 549 -0.54 -14.79 25.92
N PRO A 550 0.19 -15.87 25.57
CA PRO A 550 1.41 -16.37 26.23
C PRO A 550 2.73 -15.71 25.76
N ASN A 551 2.67 -14.76 24.81
CA ASN A 551 3.83 -14.06 24.28
C ASN A 551 4.34 -13.02 25.30
N ALA A 552 5.56 -12.53 25.10
CA ALA A 552 6.07 -11.37 25.80
C ALA A 552 5.32 -10.09 25.41
N ASP A 553 5.44 -9.06 26.24
CA ASP A 553 4.67 -7.83 26.12
C ASP A 553 4.95 -7.06 24.82
N GLN A 554 3.91 -6.42 24.30
CA GLN A 554 4.00 -5.48 23.18
C GLN A 554 4.59 -4.16 23.65
N SER A 555 5.71 -3.77 23.08
CA SER A 555 6.36 -2.49 23.35
C SER A 555 5.79 -1.37 22.50
N TRP A 556 5.51 -0.20 23.10
CA TRP A 556 4.99 0.98 22.42
C TRP A 556 5.71 2.26 22.85
N TYR A 557 5.85 3.16 21.90
CA TYR A 557 6.22 4.55 22.17
C TYR A 557 5.53 5.49 21.19
N VAL A 558 4.94 6.57 21.71
CA VAL A 558 4.39 7.65 20.88
C VAL A 558 4.99 8.95 21.36
N VAL A 559 5.52 9.76 20.46
CA VAL A 559 6.19 11.02 20.76
C VAL A 559 5.77 12.13 19.80
N LEU A 560 5.58 13.29 20.36
CA LEU A 560 5.28 14.56 19.69
C LEU A 560 6.50 15.47 19.78
N ALA A 561 6.89 16.10 18.69
CA ALA A 561 8.04 16.98 18.61
C ALA A 561 7.85 18.15 17.64
N PRO A 562 8.43 19.35 17.92
CA PRO A 562 8.97 19.77 19.21
C PRO A 562 7.85 20.14 20.22
N TYR A 563 8.10 20.01 21.52
CA TYR A 563 7.23 20.58 22.57
C TYR A 563 7.55 22.07 22.76
N PRO A 564 6.58 22.98 23.08
CA PRO A 564 5.16 22.72 23.31
C PRO A 564 4.28 22.77 22.05
N ASN A 565 4.84 23.05 20.88
CA ASN A 565 4.12 23.19 19.61
C ASN A 565 4.57 22.10 18.62
N PRO A 566 4.05 20.88 18.74
CA PRO A 566 4.46 19.78 17.91
C PRO A 566 4.17 20.00 16.43
N ARG A 567 5.12 19.58 15.59
CA ARG A 567 4.99 19.53 14.13
C ARG A 567 4.85 18.11 13.63
N ILE A 568 5.49 17.17 14.32
CA ILE A 568 5.45 15.76 13.96
C ILE A 568 5.03 14.89 15.15
N VAL A 569 4.43 13.76 14.81
CA VAL A 569 4.18 12.65 15.71
C VAL A 569 4.87 11.41 15.18
N THR A 570 5.57 10.67 16.06
CA THR A 570 6.13 9.36 15.73
C THR A 570 5.53 8.33 16.66
N ALA A 571 4.95 7.26 16.11
CA ALA A 571 4.44 6.11 16.86
C ALA A 571 5.20 4.84 16.43
N VAL A 572 5.72 4.12 17.41
CA VAL A 572 6.49 2.87 17.22
C VAL A 572 5.88 1.77 18.06
N THR A 573 5.76 0.58 17.46
CA THR A 573 5.41 -0.64 18.19
C THR A 573 6.36 -1.79 17.83
N ILE A 574 6.68 -2.64 18.80
CA ILE A 574 7.55 -3.81 18.61
C ILE A 574 6.92 -4.99 19.34
N GLU A 575 6.61 -6.04 18.58
CA GLU A 575 6.05 -7.27 19.12
C GLU A 575 7.07 -7.96 20.04
N GLN A 576 6.61 -8.41 21.20
CA GLN A 576 7.46 -9.07 22.19
C GLN A 576 8.69 -8.22 22.62
N GLY A 577 8.59 -6.89 22.46
CA GLY A 577 9.67 -5.96 22.73
C GLY A 577 9.83 -5.59 24.22
N GLY A 578 8.99 -6.11 25.11
CA GLY A 578 9.04 -5.80 26.54
C GLY A 578 8.61 -4.37 26.85
N PHE A 579 9.31 -3.69 27.74
CA PHE A 579 8.95 -2.33 28.13
C PHE A 579 9.15 -1.30 27.01
N GLY A 580 8.22 -0.34 26.91
CA GLY A 580 8.26 0.71 25.90
C GLY A 580 9.56 1.52 25.90
N ALA A 581 10.13 1.77 27.09
CA ALA A 581 11.39 2.47 27.25
C ALA A 581 12.61 1.68 26.73
N GLU A 582 12.54 0.34 26.69
CA GLU A 582 13.68 -0.52 26.32
C GLU A 582 13.79 -0.73 24.82
N SER A 583 12.66 -0.76 24.11
CA SER A 583 12.61 -1.13 22.70
C SER A 583 12.04 -0.04 21.80
N ALA A 584 10.79 0.37 22.00
CA ALA A 584 10.11 1.32 21.11
C ALA A 584 10.63 2.77 21.25
N ALA A 585 10.97 3.22 22.48
CA ALA A 585 11.47 4.58 22.70
C ALA A 585 12.82 4.85 22.04
N PRO A 586 13.84 3.96 22.15
CA PRO A 586 15.10 4.14 21.43
C PRO A 586 14.95 4.12 19.90
N ALA A 587 14.00 3.34 19.37
CA ALA A 587 13.70 3.36 17.93
C ALA A 587 13.09 4.70 17.51
N ALA A 588 12.16 5.24 18.31
CA ALA A 588 11.57 6.56 18.06
C ALA A 588 12.61 7.68 18.13
N LEU A 589 13.58 7.59 19.06
CA LEU A 589 14.69 8.56 19.16
C LEU A 589 15.50 8.61 17.87
N GLN A 590 15.92 7.47 17.32
CA GLN A 590 16.68 7.41 16.06
C GLN A 590 15.91 8.07 14.89
N ILE A 591 14.59 7.88 14.84
CA ILE A 591 13.74 8.52 13.83
C ILE A 591 13.73 10.04 13.99
N LEU A 592 13.60 10.54 15.23
CA LEU A 592 13.60 11.98 15.50
C LEU A 592 14.97 12.61 15.24
N GLU A 593 16.07 11.93 15.59
CA GLU A 593 17.43 12.38 15.26
C GLU A 593 17.56 12.60 13.75
N ALA A 594 17.19 11.61 12.93
CA ALA A 594 17.25 11.75 11.46
C ALA A 594 16.40 12.91 10.95
N TYR A 595 15.19 13.09 11.49
CA TYR A 595 14.32 14.19 11.11
C TYR A 595 14.91 15.55 11.45
N PHE A 596 15.39 15.75 12.68
CA PHE A 596 15.89 17.05 13.14
C PHE A 596 17.27 17.38 12.59
N ASP A 597 18.17 16.41 12.41
CA ASP A 597 19.48 16.60 11.78
C ASP A 597 19.33 17.14 10.35
N LYS A 598 18.43 16.57 9.56
CA LYS A 598 18.14 17.04 8.21
C LYS A 598 17.58 18.46 8.19
N HIS A 599 16.63 18.75 9.08
CA HIS A 599 15.94 20.04 9.09
C HIS A 599 16.74 21.15 9.78
N ALA A 600 17.75 20.82 10.61
CA ALA A 600 18.69 21.78 11.16
C ALA A 600 19.74 22.24 10.13
N THR A 601 20.11 21.41 9.18
CA THR A 601 21.10 21.67 8.14
C THR A 601 20.53 22.26 6.85
N GLY A 602 19.18 22.26 6.69
CA GLY A 602 18.49 22.77 5.52
C GLY A 602 18.45 24.31 5.43
N PRO A 603 18.17 24.89 4.23
CA PRO A 603 18.21 26.35 4.01
C PRO A 603 17.27 27.19 4.87
N ALA A 604 16.29 26.56 5.57
CA ALA A 604 15.43 27.24 6.54
C ALA A 604 16.10 27.48 7.93
N GLY A 605 17.20 26.79 8.24
CA GLY A 605 17.95 26.99 9.49
C GLY A 605 18.85 28.23 9.50
N GLN A 606 19.04 28.90 8.36
CA GLN A 606 19.89 30.10 8.25
C GLN A 606 19.16 31.42 8.49
N ASN A 607 17.86 31.44 8.75
CA ASN A 607 17.07 32.64 9.04
C ASN A 607 16.88 32.89 10.54
N GLY A 608 17.85 32.53 11.36
CA GLY A 608 18.01 33.05 12.71
C GLY A 608 18.61 34.46 12.66
N GLY A 609 17.77 35.43 12.27
CA GLY A 609 18.17 36.85 12.23
C GLY A 609 18.64 37.32 13.60
N SER A 610 19.82 37.88 13.65
CA SER A 610 20.30 38.70 14.77
C SER A 610 19.30 39.81 15.09
N PRO A 611 18.99 40.06 16.36
CA PRO A 611 18.22 41.25 16.74
C PRO A 611 19.11 42.49 16.59
N GLY A 612 18.75 43.36 15.68
CA GLY A 612 19.22 44.75 15.65
C GLY A 612 18.22 45.66 16.37
#